data_43cc816d457f7427cfe367c564667566
#
_entry.id   43cc816d457f7427cfe367c564667566
#
_cell.length_a   1.000
_cell.length_b   1.000
_cell.length_c   1.000
_cell.angle_alpha   90.00
_cell.angle_beta   90.00
_cell.angle_gamma   90.00
#
_symmetry.space_group_name_H-M   'P 1'
#
loop_
_entity.id
_entity.type
_entity.pdbx_description
1 polymer ?
#
loop_
_entity_poly.entity_id
_entity_poly.type
_entity_poly.pdbx_seq_one_letter_code
_entity_poly.pdbx_strand_id
1 'polypeptide(L)'
;KQKKHKHRTFSYKSFDLLVCNPPYISKKEYIQLESGVKTYEPKSALTDNLDGLTFYYKIKNDLNDLVIKNGMILLEIGYEKYKPKISDIFKDYSTKWHKDLNGNFRVIQIFR
;
A
#
# COMPACT_ATOMS: atom_id res chain seq x y z
N LYS A 1 -5.67 17.39 14.31
CA LYS A 1 -6.09 17.00 14.43
C LYS A 1 -6.60 17.02 14.33
N GLN A 2 -6.75 16.55 14.00
CA GLN A 2 -7.40 16.09 14.22
C GLN A 2 -7.77 16.10 14.07
N LYS A 3 -7.55 15.98 13.83
CA LYS A 3 -8.14 15.59 13.95
C LYS A 3 -8.80 15.74 13.66
N LYS A 4 -8.82 15.73 13.36
CA LYS A 4 -9.58 15.48 13.32
C LYS A 4 -10.35 15.53 12.97
N HIS A 5 -10.39 15.47 12.61
CA HIS A 5 -11.30 15.22 12.62
C HIS A 5 -11.84 15.14 12.70
N LYS A 6 -11.74 15.31 12.90
CA LYS A 6 -12.35 14.90 13.00
C LYS A 6 -13.21 14.66 13.12
N HIS A 7 -13.60 14.52 13.29
CA HIS A 7 -14.54 14.01 13.64
C HIS A 7 -15.12 12.82 13.68
N ARG A 8 -14.69 12.43 13.57
CA ARG A 8 -14.98 11.02 13.32
C ARG A 8 -15.33 10.27 14.53
N THR A 9 -16.26 9.34 14.40
CA THR A 9 -16.82 8.71 15.58
C THR A 9 -16.31 7.29 15.80
N PHE A 10 -15.73 6.63 14.78
CA PHE A 10 -15.25 5.26 14.95
C PHE A 10 -13.73 5.26 15.12
N SER A 11 -13.20 4.18 15.71
CA SER A 11 -11.77 4.02 15.92
C SER A 11 -11.17 3.17 14.81
N TYR A 12 -10.12 3.66 14.21
CA TYR A 12 -9.36 2.88 13.23
C TYR A 12 -8.66 1.70 13.89
N LYS A 13 -8.39 1.79 15.17
CA LYS A 13 -7.69 0.75 15.92
C LYS A 13 -8.49 -0.51 16.12
N SER A 14 -9.71 -0.56 15.59
CA SER A 14 -10.56 -1.75 15.70
C SER A 14 -10.24 -2.83 14.67
N PHE A 15 -9.41 -2.54 13.67
CA PHE A 15 -9.09 -3.52 12.64
C PHE A 15 -7.96 -4.45 13.08
N ASP A 16 -8.20 -5.75 12.97
CA ASP A 16 -7.18 -6.77 13.22
C ASP A 16 -6.33 -7.02 11.97
N LEU A 17 -6.93 -6.86 10.82
CA LEU A 17 -6.30 -7.12 9.53
C LEU A 17 -6.78 -6.08 8.53
N LEU A 18 -5.81 -5.48 7.84
CA LEU A 18 -6.08 -4.60 6.71
C LEU A 18 -5.44 -5.20 5.47
N VAL A 19 -6.23 -5.32 4.41
CA VAL A 19 -5.73 -5.81 3.13
C VAL A 19 -5.90 -4.69 2.13
N CYS A 20 -4.85 -4.39 1.37
CA CYS A 20 -4.89 -3.27 0.47
C CYS A 20 -4.13 -3.55 -0.82
N ASN A 21 -4.73 -3.13 -1.92
CA ASN A 21 -4.11 -3.17 -3.25
C ASN A 21 -3.96 -1.71 -3.71
N PRO A 22 -2.89 -1.01 -3.27
CA PRO A 22 -2.77 0.42 -3.53
C PRO A 22 -2.43 0.70 -5.00
N PRO A 23 -2.63 1.95 -5.46
CA PRO A 23 -2.20 2.37 -6.79
C PRO A 23 -0.67 2.43 -6.83
N TYR A 24 -0.05 1.42 -7.43
CA TYR A 24 1.40 1.21 -7.37
C TYR A 24 2.13 1.57 -8.65
N ILE A 25 1.41 1.98 -9.69
CA ILE A 25 2.03 2.35 -10.97
C ILE A 25 2.48 3.80 -10.89
N SER A 26 3.76 4.05 -11.20
CA SER A 26 4.27 5.42 -11.24
C SER A 26 3.65 6.19 -12.41
N LYS A 27 3.79 7.52 -12.38
CA LYS A 27 3.31 8.36 -13.48
C LYS A 27 3.92 7.93 -14.80
N LYS A 28 5.23 7.65 -14.81
CA LYS A 28 5.94 7.22 -16.01
C LYS A 28 5.37 5.91 -16.53
N GLU A 29 5.12 4.95 -15.65
CA GLU A 29 4.57 3.66 -16.05
C GLU A 29 3.14 3.80 -16.54
N TYR A 30 2.36 4.69 -15.92
CA TYR A 30 0.98 4.94 -16.35
C TYR A 30 0.93 5.44 -17.78
N ILE A 31 1.84 6.35 -18.15
CA ILE A 31 1.91 6.89 -19.51
C ILE A 31 2.17 5.78 -20.53
N GLN A 32 2.89 4.73 -20.14
CA GLN A 32 3.25 3.61 -20.99
C GLN A 32 2.18 2.51 -21.05
N LEU A 33 1.11 2.61 -20.25
CA LEU A 33 0.05 1.60 -20.25
C LEU A 33 -0.68 1.59 -21.60
N GLU A 34 -1.19 0.41 -21.96
CA GLU A 34 -2.02 0.27 -23.15
C GLU A 34 -3.29 1.07 -23.00
N SER A 35 -3.77 1.63 -24.11
CA SER A 35 -4.94 2.52 -24.10
C SER A 35 -6.19 1.85 -23.55
N GLY A 36 -6.36 0.53 -23.77
CA GLY A 36 -7.51 -0.18 -23.22
C GLY A 36 -7.58 -0.13 -21.71
N VAL A 37 -6.44 -0.31 -21.05
CA VAL A 37 -6.38 -0.22 -19.59
C VAL A 37 -6.70 1.18 -19.12
N LYS A 38 -6.13 2.20 -19.77
CA LYS A 38 -6.38 3.60 -19.41
C LYS A 38 -7.84 3.99 -19.58
N THR A 39 -8.52 3.38 -20.57
CA THR A 39 -9.91 3.71 -20.88
C THR A 39 -10.86 3.16 -19.84
N TYR A 40 -10.63 1.95 -19.34
CA TYR A 40 -11.57 1.24 -18.49
C TYR A 40 -11.26 1.31 -17.00
N GLU A 41 -10.03 1.69 -16.62
CA GLU A 41 -9.65 1.78 -15.21
C GLU A 41 -9.39 3.24 -14.85
N PRO A 42 -9.95 3.75 -13.74
CA PRO A 42 -9.66 5.11 -13.31
C PRO A 42 -8.17 5.29 -13.04
N LYS A 43 -7.63 6.42 -13.43
CA LYS A 43 -6.22 6.72 -13.21
C LYS A 43 -5.84 6.60 -11.71
N SER A 44 -6.70 7.07 -10.82
CA SER A 44 -6.43 7.02 -9.38
C SER A 44 -6.37 5.61 -8.83
N ALA A 45 -6.94 4.62 -9.53
CA ALA A 45 -6.87 3.23 -9.13
C ALA A 45 -5.58 2.55 -9.60
N LEU A 46 -4.86 3.17 -10.53
CA LEU A 46 -3.68 2.58 -11.17
C LEU A 46 -2.37 3.25 -10.76
N THR A 47 -2.38 4.56 -10.58
CA THR A 47 -1.15 5.30 -10.33
C THR A 47 -1.34 6.37 -9.25
N ASP A 48 -0.27 6.63 -8.49
CA ASP A 48 -0.22 7.77 -7.57
C ASP A 48 0.22 9.04 -8.29
N ASN A 49 0.44 8.96 -9.60
CA ASN A 49 0.90 10.07 -10.45
C ASN A 49 2.29 10.59 -10.04
N LEU A 50 3.07 9.80 -9.33
CA LEU A 50 4.41 10.11 -8.87
C LEU A 50 5.31 8.88 -9.09
N ASP A 51 5.99 8.43 -8.04
CA ASP A 51 6.96 7.33 -8.14
C ASP A 51 6.36 5.94 -7.84
N GLY A 52 5.08 5.89 -7.52
CA GLY A 52 4.42 4.63 -7.20
C GLY A 52 4.52 4.24 -5.73
N LEU A 53 5.10 5.07 -4.88
CA LEU A 53 5.35 4.74 -3.47
C LEU A 53 4.52 5.55 -2.48
N THR A 54 3.80 6.55 -2.96
CA THR A 54 3.09 7.50 -2.09
C THR A 54 2.14 6.80 -1.13
N PHE A 55 1.37 5.81 -1.62
CA PHE A 55 0.41 5.12 -0.78
C PHE A 55 1.08 4.31 0.33
N TYR A 56 2.24 3.75 0.05
CA TYR A 56 2.99 2.98 1.06
C TYR A 56 3.47 3.88 2.20
N TYR A 57 3.95 5.09 1.89
CA TYR A 57 4.31 6.06 2.92
C TYR A 57 3.11 6.46 3.75
N LYS A 58 1.96 6.65 3.10
CA LYS A 58 0.74 7.02 3.82
C LYS A 58 0.31 5.92 4.77
N ILE A 59 0.35 4.66 4.31
CA ILE A 59 0.02 3.52 5.17
C ILE A 59 0.97 3.47 6.37
N LYS A 60 2.26 3.66 6.15
CA LYS A 60 3.22 3.67 7.25
C LYS A 60 2.89 4.74 8.27
N ASN A 61 2.60 5.95 7.81
CA ASN A 61 2.32 7.07 8.71
C ASN A 61 1.06 6.84 9.55
N ASP A 62 0.06 6.17 8.98
CA ASP A 62 -1.22 5.94 9.63
C ASP A 62 -1.34 4.56 10.28
N LEU A 63 -0.28 3.76 10.25
CA LEU A 63 -0.36 2.34 10.60
C LEU A 63 -0.95 2.09 11.98
N ASN A 64 -0.48 2.86 12.97
CA ASN A 64 -0.93 2.66 14.35
C ASN A 64 -2.38 3.09 14.58
N ASP A 65 -2.96 3.85 13.63
CA ASP A 65 -4.38 4.21 13.68
C ASP A 65 -5.23 3.24 12.88
N LEU A 66 -4.63 2.51 11.94
CA LEU A 66 -5.36 1.62 11.04
C LEU A 66 -5.58 0.23 11.62
N VAL A 67 -4.64 -0.27 12.40
CA VAL A 67 -4.74 -1.62 12.96
C VAL A 67 -4.44 -1.59 14.45
N ILE A 68 -5.01 -2.56 15.15
CA ILE A 68 -4.77 -2.73 16.58
C ILE A 68 -3.35 -3.23 16.81
N LYS A 69 -2.89 -3.12 18.04
CA LYS A 69 -1.63 -3.74 18.45
C LYS A 69 -1.74 -5.24 18.20
N ASN A 70 -0.69 -5.83 17.63
CA ASN A 70 -0.66 -7.22 17.18
C ASN A 70 -1.51 -7.49 15.95
N GLY A 71 -2.07 -6.43 15.34
CA GLY A 71 -2.73 -6.56 14.05
C GLY A 71 -1.73 -6.61 12.92
N MET A 72 -2.23 -6.81 11.71
CA MET A 72 -1.35 -6.90 10.54
C MET A 72 -1.95 -6.22 9.32
N ILE A 73 -1.07 -5.89 8.39
CA ILE A 73 -1.46 -5.30 7.10
C ILE A 73 -0.83 -6.14 5.99
N LEU A 74 -1.64 -6.43 4.98
CA LEU A 74 -1.17 -7.08 3.75
C LEU A 74 -1.29 -6.08 2.62
N LEU A 75 -0.17 -5.76 1.99
CA LEU A 75 -0.15 -4.81 0.87
C LEU A 75 0.38 -5.50 -0.37
N GLU A 76 -0.35 -5.38 -1.47
CA GLU A 76 0.14 -5.84 -2.75
C GLU A 76 1.15 -4.85 -3.30
N ILE A 77 2.18 -5.37 -3.98
CA ILE A 77 3.12 -4.54 -4.73
C ILE A 77 3.03 -4.91 -6.21
N GLY A 78 3.18 -3.90 -7.08
CA GLY A 78 3.02 -4.11 -8.50
C GLY A 78 4.21 -4.78 -9.15
N TYR A 79 5.40 -4.38 -8.76
CA TYR A 79 6.62 -4.88 -9.38
C TYR A 79 7.65 -5.21 -8.32
N GLU A 80 8.31 -6.35 -8.50
CA GLU A 80 9.33 -6.83 -7.57
C GLU A 80 10.48 -5.83 -7.40
N LYS A 81 10.73 -5.02 -8.41
CA LYS A 81 11.80 -4.00 -8.35
C LYS A 81 11.59 -2.98 -7.23
N TYR A 82 10.36 -2.82 -6.74
CA TYR A 82 10.08 -1.90 -5.64
C TYR A 82 10.29 -2.52 -4.26
N LYS A 83 10.56 -3.82 -4.19
CA LYS A 83 10.72 -4.51 -2.92
C LYS A 83 11.74 -3.85 -2.00
N PRO A 84 12.96 -3.47 -2.45
CA PRO A 84 13.91 -2.84 -1.55
C PRO A 84 13.43 -1.52 -0.96
N LYS A 85 12.77 -0.69 -1.78
CA LYS A 85 12.27 0.60 -1.31
C LYS A 85 11.11 0.43 -0.33
N ILE A 86 10.21 -0.51 -0.61
CA ILE A 86 9.07 -0.77 0.27
C ILE A 86 9.55 -1.39 1.58
N SER A 87 10.54 -2.30 1.52
CA SER A 87 11.15 -2.85 2.73
C SER A 87 11.73 -1.74 3.60
N ASP A 88 12.37 -0.75 2.99
CA ASP A 88 12.93 0.37 3.72
C ASP A 88 11.86 1.24 4.38
N ILE A 89 10.74 1.46 3.67
CA ILE A 89 9.63 2.24 4.23
C ILE A 89 9.15 1.63 5.54
N PHE A 90 9.06 0.30 5.60
CA PHE A 90 8.51 -0.42 6.76
C PHE A 90 9.60 -1.05 7.64
N LYS A 91 10.83 -0.54 7.58
CA LYS A 91 11.97 -1.14 8.28
C LYS A 91 11.82 -1.19 9.80
N ASP A 92 10.98 -0.32 10.36
CA ASP A 92 10.76 -0.28 11.81
C ASP A 92 9.74 -1.33 12.29
N TYR A 93 9.17 -2.10 11.37
CA TYR A 93 8.19 -3.13 11.66
C TYR A 93 8.71 -4.50 11.24
N SER A 94 8.21 -5.54 11.88
CA SER A 94 8.45 -6.91 11.41
C SER A 94 7.66 -7.12 10.13
N THR A 95 8.31 -7.69 9.11
CA THR A 95 7.66 -7.90 7.82
C THR A 95 7.94 -9.30 7.30
N LYS A 96 7.03 -9.78 6.44
CA LYS A 96 7.21 -11.04 5.74
C LYS A 96 6.76 -10.84 4.30
N TRP A 97 7.55 -11.34 3.37
CA TRP A 97 7.25 -11.23 1.95
C TRP A 97 6.66 -12.53 1.43
N HIS A 98 5.66 -12.39 0.55
CA HIS A 98 4.98 -13.53 -0.07
C HIS A 98 5.12 -13.45 -1.58
N LYS A 99 5.38 -14.59 -2.20
CA LYS A 99 5.53 -14.70 -3.65
C LYS A 99 4.21 -15.11 -4.29
N ASP A 100 4.04 -14.73 -5.56
CA ASP A 100 2.96 -15.24 -6.37
C ASP A 100 3.32 -16.61 -6.95
N LEU A 101 2.44 -17.16 -7.78
CA LEU A 101 2.65 -18.48 -8.38
C LEU A 101 3.82 -18.50 -9.36
N ASN A 102 4.24 -17.34 -9.85
CA ASN A 102 5.38 -17.22 -10.77
C ASN A 102 6.69 -17.04 -10.05
N GLY A 103 6.68 -17.05 -8.71
CA GLY A 103 7.89 -16.89 -7.93
C GLY A 103 8.33 -15.46 -7.71
N ASN A 104 7.53 -14.48 -8.07
CA ASN A 104 7.84 -13.07 -7.86
C ASN A 104 7.22 -12.57 -6.54
N PHE A 105 7.97 -11.76 -5.80
CA PHE A 105 7.41 -11.18 -4.59
C PHE A 105 6.27 -10.25 -4.95
N ARG A 106 5.12 -10.44 -4.29
CA ARG A 106 3.89 -9.73 -4.63
C ARG A 106 3.20 -9.07 -3.46
N VAL A 107 3.39 -9.59 -2.25
CA VAL A 107 2.69 -9.08 -1.07
C VAL A 107 3.68 -8.91 0.07
N ILE A 108 3.62 -7.75 0.74
CA ILE A 108 4.31 -7.55 2.01
C ILE A 108 3.29 -7.66 3.14
N GLN A 109 3.62 -8.48 4.13
CA GLN A 109 2.86 -8.61 5.36
C GLN A 109 3.59 -7.84 6.44
N ILE A 110 2.90 -6.89 7.07
CA ILE A 110 3.48 -6.00 8.06
C ILE A 110 2.78 -6.26 9.40
N PHE A 111 3.56 -6.53 10.42
CA PHE A 111 3.06 -6.83 11.76
C PHE A 111 3.19 -5.59 12.64
N ARG A 112 2.07 -5.14 13.20
CA ARG A 112 2.10 -4.05 14.16
C ARG A 112 2.54 -4.62 15.53
#